data_745dadd176c1d77a9e77e709081fbae8
#
_entry.id   745dadd176c1d77a9e77e709081fbae8
#
_cell.length_a   1.000
_cell.length_b   1.000
_cell.length_c   1.000
_cell.angle_alpha   90.00
_cell.angle_beta   90.00
_cell.angle_gamma   90.00
#
_symmetry.space_group_name_H-M   'P 1'
#
loop_
_entity.id
_entity.type
_entity.pdbx_description
1 polymer ?
#
loop_
_entity_poly.entity_id
_entity_poly.type
_entity_poly.pdbx_seq_one_letter_code
_entity_poly.pdbx_strand_id
1 'polypeptide(L)'
;MSTPLLEVRDLHKSYQLKGRDPLEILHGIDFQLAFGECRPVCGPSGAGKSTLLHILGGLESPDRGEMIWKGESARGWDRARWAIWRRQAVGFVFQSYHLIPELTVEENVRLPAMLAGVQLGEKWEDLLDEVGMTLRRDHLPAELSGGEQQRVAVARALVLEPDLILADEPTGNLDAASASAVLDLLVKMVRERQKSLLLVTHDETVAGRVGTPLRIADGRLTETRP
;
A
#
# COMPACT_ATOMS: atom_id res chain seq x y z
N MET A 1 23.16 -12.43 7.26
CA MET A 1 21.83 -11.79 7.38
C MET A 1 21.29 -11.64 5.98
N SER A 2 20.03 -12.00 5.72
CA SER A 2 19.41 -11.82 4.39
C SER A 2 19.17 -10.34 4.11
N THR A 3 19.37 -9.90 2.88
CA THR A 3 19.05 -8.54 2.45
C THR A 3 17.53 -8.28 2.63
N PRO A 4 17.10 -7.19 3.30
CA PRO A 4 15.68 -6.88 3.43
C PRO A 4 15.08 -6.53 2.06
N LEU A 5 13.75 -6.64 1.93
CA LEU A 5 13.03 -6.17 0.74
C LEU A 5 13.14 -4.65 0.62
N LEU A 6 12.90 -3.97 1.73
CA LEU A 6 12.92 -2.51 1.83
C LEU A 6 13.69 -2.11 3.09
N GLU A 7 14.57 -1.13 2.96
CA GLU A 7 15.22 -0.47 4.08
C GLU A 7 15.09 1.04 3.93
N VAL A 8 14.80 1.72 5.02
CA VAL A 8 14.62 3.17 5.10
C VAL A 8 15.63 3.71 6.11
N ARG A 9 16.35 4.75 5.73
CA ARG A 9 17.38 5.37 6.56
C ARG A 9 17.23 6.88 6.63
N ASP A 10 17.14 7.41 7.84
CA ASP A 10 17.10 8.84 8.19
C ASP A 10 16.11 9.65 7.30
N LEU A 11 14.89 9.13 7.09
CA LEU A 11 13.92 9.71 6.17
C LEU A 11 13.23 10.94 6.79
N HIS A 12 13.34 12.09 6.14
CA HIS A 12 12.72 13.35 6.54
C HIS A 12 11.78 13.89 5.45
N LYS A 13 10.72 14.54 5.89
CA LYS A 13 9.78 15.22 5.00
C LYS A 13 9.15 16.44 5.64
N SER A 14 9.13 17.55 4.89
CA SER A 14 8.48 18.79 5.26
C SER A 14 7.60 19.32 4.14
N TYR A 15 6.58 20.08 4.47
CA TYR A 15 5.74 20.79 3.51
C TYR A 15 5.84 22.30 3.70
N GLN A 16 6.07 23.02 2.62
CA GLN A 16 6.07 24.47 2.60
C GLN A 16 4.64 25.01 2.72
N LEU A 17 4.38 25.77 3.78
CA LEU A 17 3.11 26.45 3.97
C LEU A 17 3.25 27.93 3.57
N LYS A 18 2.30 28.46 2.79
CA LYS A 18 2.32 29.90 2.41
C LYS A 18 2.29 30.78 3.66
N GLY A 19 3.34 31.59 3.82
CA GLY A 19 3.43 32.58 4.92
C GLY A 19 3.66 31.99 6.30
N ARG A 20 4.12 30.75 6.40
CA ARG A 20 4.48 30.09 7.67
C ARG A 20 5.79 29.31 7.52
N ASP A 21 6.39 28.95 8.63
CA ASP A 21 7.53 28.04 8.64
C ASP A 21 7.14 26.68 8.04
N PRO A 22 8.10 25.97 7.42
CA PRO A 22 7.86 24.62 6.91
C PRO A 22 7.31 23.71 8.00
N LEU A 23 6.26 22.96 7.67
CA LEU A 23 5.73 21.93 8.56
C LEU A 23 6.50 20.62 8.33
N GLU A 24 7.36 20.26 9.26
CA GLU A 24 8.05 18.99 9.24
C GLU A 24 7.08 17.88 9.67
N ILE A 25 6.98 16.81 8.85
CA ILE A 25 6.05 15.69 9.05
C ILE A 25 6.78 14.42 9.43
N LEU A 26 7.96 14.17 8.83
CA LEU A 26 8.78 13.00 9.17
C LEU A 26 10.14 13.45 9.66
N HIS A 27 10.58 12.90 10.78
CA HIS A 27 11.73 13.36 11.56
C HIS A 27 12.77 12.24 11.74
N GLY A 28 13.39 11.77 10.64
CA GLY A 28 14.40 10.72 10.68
C GLY A 28 13.77 9.35 10.94
N ILE A 29 13.04 8.84 9.96
CA ILE A 29 12.43 7.50 10.00
C ILE A 29 13.46 6.46 9.58
N ASP A 30 13.65 5.45 10.43
CA ASP A 30 14.48 4.28 10.18
C ASP A 30 13.67 3.02 10.40
N PHE A 31 13.61 2.12 9.42
CA PHE A 31 13.09 0.76 9.58
C PHE A 31 13.48 -0.15 8.42
N GLN A 32 13.25 -1.44 8.61
CA GLN A 32 13.41 -2.47 7.58
C GLN A 32 12.15 -3.31 7.46
N LEU A 33 11.86 -3.78 6.24
CA LEU A 33 10.82 -4.73 5.93
C LEU A 33 11.45 -5.93 5.24
N ALA A 34 11.27 -7.12 5.81
CA ALA A 34 11.77 -8.35 5.21
C ALA A 34 10.88 -8.82 4.06
N PHE A 35 11.38 -9.73 3.23
CA PHE A 35 10.55 -10.42 2.23
C PHE A 35 9.45 -11.25 2.92
N GLY A 36 8.22 -11.15 2.41
CA GLY A 36 7.05 -11.86 2.94
C GLY A 36 6.54 -11.33 4.30
N GLU A 37 7.12 -10.24 4.79
CA GLU A 37 6.70 -9.64 6.06
C GLU A 37 5.45 -8.79 5.89
N CYS A 38 4.48 -8.95 6.81
CA CYS A 38 3.35 -8.05 6.97
C CYS A 38 3.60 -7.17 8.19
N ARG A 39 3.85 -5.88 7.94
CA ARG A 39 4.19 -4.89 8.98
C ARG A 39 3.16 -3.76 9.01
N PRO A 40 2.38 -3.63 10.08
CA PRO A 40 1.51 -2.47 10.25
C PRO A 40 2.28 -1.29 10.84
N VAL A 41 1.91 -0.07 10.42
CA VAL A 41 2.34 1.20 11.02
C VAL A 41 1.10 1.86 11.63
N CYS A 42 1.09 1.98 12.96
CA CYS A 42 -0.03 2.54 13.72
C CYS A 42 0.33 3.88 14.34
N GLY A 43 -0.62 4.80 14.37
CA GLY A 43 -0.44 6.11 14.99
C GLY A 43 -1.64 7.03 14.79
N PRO A 44 -1.71 8.16 15.51
CA PRO A 44 -2.82 9.10 15.42
C PRO A 44 -2.94 9.73 14.02
N SER A 45 -4.10 10.31 13.72
CA SER A 45 -4.29 11.10 12.50
C SER A 45 -3.29 12.27 12.46
N GLY A 46 -2.73 12.52 11.27
CA GLY A 46 -1.71 13.56 11.09
C GLY A 46 -0.28 13.21 11.52
N ALA A 47 -0.02 11.99 12.04
CA ALA A 47 1.32 11.58 12.46
C ALA A 47 2.31 11.31 11.29
N GLY A 48 1.89 11.47 10.04
CA GLY A 48 2.76 11.27 8.87
C GLY A 48 2.65 9.89 8.20
N LYS A 49 1.67 9.04 8.59
CA LYS A 49 1.48 7.68 8.04
C LYS A 49 1.35 7.65 6.52
N SER A 50 0.39 8.41 5.97
CA SER A 50 0.16 8.45 4.51
C SER A 50 1.34 9.10 3.78
N THR A 51 1.99 10.13 4.37
CA THR A 51 3.22 10.72 3.82
C THR A 51 4.33 9.68 3.71
N LEU A 52 4.55 8.90 4.77
CA LEU A 52 5.51 7.81 4.75
C LEU A 52 5.18 6.82 3.62
N LEU A 53 3.94 6.36 3.55
CA LEU A 53 3.49 5.40 2.53
C LEU A 53 3.64 5.96 1.11
N HIS A 54 3.34 7.24 0.87
CA HIS A 54 3.51 7.89 -0.44
C HIS A 54 4.98 7.96 -0.85
N ILE A 55 5.90 8.25 0.09
CA ILE A 55 7.34 8.25 -0.20
C ILE A 55 7.81 6.84 -0.52
N LEU A 56 7.41 5.84 0.28
CA LEU A 56 7.78 4.44 0.05
C LEU A 56 7.21 3.88 -1.25
N GLY A 57 6.10 4.40 -1.71
CA GLY A 57 5.53 4.09 -3.02
C GLY A 57 6.09 4.90 -4.18
N GLY A 58 7.05 5.80 -3.93
CA GLY A 58 7.63 6.67 -4.95
C GLY A 58 6.64 7.65 -5.57
N LEU A 59 5.54 7.97 -4.86
CA LEU A 59 4.58 8.99 -5.25
C LEU A 59 5.07 10.38 -4.85
N GLU A 60 5.92 10.43 -3.82
CA GLU A 60 6.51 11.63 -3.28
C GLU A 60 8.00 11.41 -2.97
N SER A 61 8.81 12.48 -3.03
CA SER A 61 10.23 12.40 -2.70
C SER A 61 10.47 12.85 -1.26
N PRO A 62 11.35 12.19 -0.51
CA PRO A 62 11.80 12.70 0.78
C PRO A 62 12.69 13.94 0.57
N ASP A 63 12.80 14.78 1.62
CA ASP A 63 13.72 15.91 1.63
C ASP A 63 15.15 15.45 1.97
N ARG A 64 15.26 14.43 2.86
CA ARG A 64 16.52 13.81 3.27
C ARG A 64 16.31 12.33 3.53
N GLY A 65 17.43 11.62 3.66
CA GLY A 65 17.45 10.19 3.87
C GLY A 65 17.41 9.40 2.58
N GLU A 66 17.18 8.11 2.68
CA GLU A 66 17.11 7.24 1.52
C GLU A 66 16.21 6.02 1.72
N MET A 67 15.71 5.52 0.61
CA MET A 67 15.07 4.22 0.49
C MET A 67 16.01 3.28 -0.26
N ILE A 68 16.17 2.08 0.26
CA ILE A 68 16.98 1.01 -0.34
C ILE A 68 16.04 -0.15 -0.64
N TRP A 69 15.94 -0.50 -1.91
CA TRP A 69 15.09 -1.57 -2.43
C TRP A 69 15.94 -2.77 -2.82
N LYS A 70 15.74 -3.92 -2.17
CA LYS A 70 16.50 -5.17 -2.44
C LYS A 70 18.03 -4.94 -2.45
N GLY A 71 18.51 -4.06 -1.54
CA GLY A 71 19.92 -3.70 -1.43
C GLY A 71 20.39 -2.59 -2.38
N GLU A 72 19.54 -2.10 -3.28
CA GLU A 72 19.86 -1.00 -4.19
C GLU A 72 19.28 0.33 -3.67
N SER A 73 20.12 1.37 -3.53
CA SER A 73 19.68 2.71 -3.14
C SER A 73 18.82 3.35 -4.24
N ALA A 74 17.66 3.86 -3.86
CA ALA A 74 16.80 4.63 -4.75
C ALA A 74 17.24 6.10 -4.89
N ARG A 75 18.34 6.48 -4.25
CA ARG A 75 18.88 7.84 -4.35
C ARG A 75 19.27 8.14 -5.81
N GLY A 76 18.76 9.25 -6.33
CA GLY A 76 19.04 9.67 -7.71
C GLY A 76 18.17 8.97 -8.77
N TRP A 77 17.22 8.15 -8.39
CA TRP A 77 16.22 7.68 -9.37
C TRP A 77 15.42 8.85 -9.92
N ASP A 78 15.34 8.93 -11.24
CA ASP A 78 14.50 9.90 -11.92
C ASP A 78 13.01 9.47 -11.92
N ARG A 79 12.15 10.35 -12.40
CA ARG A 79 10.70 10.09 -12.48
C ARG A 79 10.36 8.86 -13.32
N ALA A 80 11.10 8.61 -14.39
CA ALA A 80 10.86 7.47 -15.27
C ALA A 80 11.21 6.16 -14.57
N ARG A 81 12.34 6.10 -13.87
CA ARG A 81 12.75 4.94 -13.09
C ARG A 81 11.78 4.64 -11.94
N TRP A 82 11.33 5.68 -11.20
CA TRP A 82 10.31 5.54 -10.18
C TRP A 82 8.99 4.99 -10.74
N ALA A 83 8.56 5.47 -11.92
CA ALA A 83 7.32 5.00 -12.55
C ALA A 83 7.42 3.52 -12.98
N ILE A 84 8.56 3.10 -13.54
CA ILE A 84 8.81 1.70 -13.93
C ILE A 84 8.83 0.81 -12.69
N TRP A 85 9.61 1.19 -11.66
CA TRP A 85 9.71 0.45 -10.41
C TRP A 85 8.34 0.31 -9.74
N ARG A 86 7.60 1.39 -9.57
CA ARG A 86 6.28 1.41 -8.94
C ARG A 86 5.30 0.47 -9.64
N ARG A 87 5.29 0.49 -10.98
CA ARG A 87 4.41 -0.38 -11.77
C ARG A 87 4.71 -1.86 -11.60
N GLN A 88 5.97 -2.22 -11.38
CA GLN A 88 6.40 -3.62 -11.29
C GLN A 88 6.47 -4.14 -9.86
N ALA A 89 6.84 -3.30 -8.93
CA ALA A 89 7.22 -3.70 -7.58
C ALA A 89 6.15 -3.42 -6.52
N VAL A 90 5.19 -2.51 -6.80
CA VAL A 90 4.26 -2.01 -5.76
C VAL A 90 2.81 -2.14 -6.21
N GLY A 91 1.99 -2.70 -5.33
CA GLY A 91 0.52 -2.61 -5.38
C GLY A 91 0.00 -1.66 -4.32
N PHE A 92 -0.96 -0.80 -4.67
CA PHE A 92 -1.58 0.13 -3.72
C PHE A 92 -3.02 -0.25 -3.41
N VAL A 93 -3.36 -0.20 -2.11
CA VAL A 93 -4.73 -0.30 -1.62
C VAL A 93 -5.03 0.94 -0.79
N PHE A 94 -5.95 1.78 -1.24
CA PHE A 94 -6.29 3.05 -0.58
C PHE A 94 -7.63 2.97 0.15
N GLN A 95 -7.82 3.84 1.13
CA GLN A 95 -9.07 4.01 1.86
C GLN A 95 -10.26 4.36 0.95
N SER A 96 -10.04 5.19 -0.08
CA SER A 96 -11.06 5.63 -1.03
C SER A 96 -11.10 4.79 -2.31
N TYR A 97 -10.62 3.54 -2.26
CA TYR A 97 -10.62 2.54 -3.34
C TYR A 97 -9.89 2.99 -4.62
N HIS A 98 -10.04 4.23 -5.05
CA HIS A 98 -9.50 4.82 -6.28
C HIS A 98 -9.77 3.96 -7.52
N LEU A 99 -10.97 3.38 -7.60
CA LEU A 99 -11.43 2.74 -8.84
C LEU A 99 -11.76 3.82 -9.86
N ILE A 100 -11.52 3.52 -11.13
CA ILE A 100 -11.91 4.39 -12.23
C ILE A 100 -13.41 4.18 -12.45
N PRO A 101 -14.26 5.21 -12.26
CA PRO A 101 -15.71 5.05 -12.22
C PRO A 101 -16.33 4.65 -13.56
N GLU A 102 -15.65 4.95 -14.67
CA GLU A 102 -16.09 4.62 -16.03
C GLU A 102 -15.68 3.21 -16.49
N LEU A 103 -14.84 2.51 -15.70
CA LEU A 103 -14.36 1.17 -15.99
C LEU A 103 -15.12 0.14 -15.16
N THR A 104 -15.41 -1.01 -15.77
CA THR A 104 -15.99 -2.16 -15.08
C THR A 104 -15.02 -2.72 -14.02
N VAL A 105 -15.50 -3.67 -13.21
CA VAL A 105 -14.67 -4.42 -12.25
C VAL A 105 -13.51 -5.09 -12.98
N GLU A 106 -13.78 -5.82 -14.07
CA GLU A 106 -12.75 -6.47 -14.89
C GLU A 106 -11.71 -5.46 -15.37
N GLU A 107 -12.15 -4.35 -15.96
CA GLU A 107 -11.27 -3.34 -16.52
C GLU A 107 -10.43 -2.65 -15.43
N ASN A 108 -11.02 -2.35 -14.27
CA ASN A 108 -10.27 -1.82 -13.12
C ASN A 108 -9.17 -2.77 -12.65
N VAL A 109 -9.45 -4.07 -12.54
CA VAL A 109 -8.47 -5.08 -12.11
C VAL A 109 -7.36 -5.21 -13.15
N ARG A 110 -7.68 -5.21 -14.44
CA ARG A 110 -6.72 -5.37 -15.55
C ARG A 110 -5.93 -4.11 -15.87
N LEU A 111 -6.38 -2.95 -15.41
CA LEU A 111 -5.78 -1.64 -15.75
C LEU A 111 -4.26 -1.57 -15.53
N PRO A 112 -3.68 -2.04 -14.41
CA PRO A 112 -2.22 -2.02 -14.23
C PRO A 112 -1.47 -2.79 -15.30
N ALA A 113 -1.98 -3.93 -15.73
CA ALA A 113 -1.36 -4.76 -16.76
C ALA A 113 -1.49 -4.12 -18.16
N MET A 114 -2.63 -3.52 -18.47
CA MET A 114 -2.83 -2.76 -19.70
C MET A 114 -1.82 -1.60 -19.80
N LEU A 115 -1.65 -0.83 -18.72
CA LEU A 115 -0.66 0.26 -18.65
C LEU A 115 0.79 -0.24 -18.70
N ALA A 116 1.03 -1.47 -18.26
CA ALA A 116 2.34 -2.11 -18.30
C ALA A 116 2.66 -2.77 -19.66
N GLY A 117 1.67 -2.92 -20.53
CA GLY A 117 1.80 -3.71 -21.76
C GLY A 117 2.00 -5.22 -21.50
N VAL A 118 1.50 -5.72 -20.36
CA VAL A 118 1.62 -7.12 -19.93
C VAL A 118 0.33 -7.87 -20.25
N GLN A 119 0.44 -9.04 -20.86
CA GLN A 119 -0.69 -9.94 -21.06
C GLN A 119 -0.84 -10.85 -19.83
N LEU A 120 -1.99 -10.78 -19.16
CA LEU A 120 -2.27 -11.53 -17.92
C LEU A 120 -2.66 -12.99 -18.15
N GLY A 121 -3.09 -13.35 -19.36
CA GLY A 121 -3.78 -14.63 -19.57
C GLY A 121 -5.06 -14.72 -18.73
N GLU A 122 -5.33 -15.85 -18.09
CA GLU A 122 -6.51 -16.10 -17.24
C GLU A 122 -6.29 -15.69 -15.75
N LYS A 123 -5.09 -15.28 -15.36
CA LYS A 123 -4.73 -14.97 -13.97
C LYS A 123 -5.60 -13.91 -13.29
N TRP A 124 -6.15 -12.96 -14.04
CA TRP A 124 -7.04 -11.95 -13.49
C TRP A 124 -8.43 -12.52 -13.15
N GLU A 125 -8.87 -13.57 -13.83
CA GLU A 125 -10.13 -14.29 -13.52
C GLU A 125 -9.99 -15.03 -12.20
N ASP A 126 -8.87 -15.70 -11.97
CA ASP A 126 -8.57 -16.35 -10.68
C ASP A 126 -8.59 -15.33 -9.53
N LEU A 127 -8.02 -14.12 -9.75
CA LEU A 127 -8.08 -13.05 -8.76
C LEU A 127 -9.50 -12.56 -8.49
N LEU A 128 -10.34 -12.44 -9.53
CA LEU A 128 -11.75 -12.07 -9.34
C LEU A 128 -12.52 -13.13 -8.55
N ASP A 129 -12.23 -14.41 -8.78
CA ASP A 129 -12.83 -15.50 -8.03
C ASP A 129 -12.40 -15.46 -6.55
N GLU A 130 -11.11 -15.32 -6.30
CA GLU A 130 -10.55 -15.23 -4.94
C GLU A 130 -11.12 -14.07 -4.11
N VAL A 131 -11.38 -12.92 -4.75
CA VAL A 131 -12.01 -11.77 -4.06
C VAL A 131 -13.55 -11.84 -4.09
N GLY A 132 -14.14 -12.90 -4.69
CA GLY A 132 -15.59 -13.11 -4.77
C GLY A 132 -16.32 -12.11 -5.66
N MET A 133 -15.67 -11.66 -6.75
CA MET A 133 -16.20 -10.63 -7.65
C MET A 133 -16.52 -11.14 -9.06
N THR A 134 -16.40 -12.44 -9.33
CA THR A 134 -16.63 -13.04 -10.65
C THR A 134 -18.00 -12.69 -11.23
N LEU A 135 -19.07 -12.76 -10.41
CA LEU A 135 -20.43 -12.42 -10.84
C LEU A 135 -20.69 -10.92 -11.01
N ARG A 136 -19.72 -10.10 -10.62
CA ARG A 136 -19.77 -8.62 -10.70
C ARG A 136 -18.81 -8.06 -11.74
N ARG A 137 -18.14 -8.90 -12.53
CA ARG A 137 -17.07 -8.50 -13.45
C ARG A 137 -17.45 -7.36 -14.39
N ASP A 138 -18.69 -7.33 -14.85
CA ASP A 138 -19.21 -6.34 -15.80
C ASP A 138 -19.87 -5.12 -15.12
N HIS A 139 -19.90 -5.07 -13.77
CA HIS A 139 -20.49 -3.94 -13.04
C HIS A 139 -19.52 -2.76 -12.97
N LEU A 140 -20.10 -1.56 -12.92
CA LEU A 140 -19.37 -0.32 -12.64
C LEU A 140 -19.19 -0.13 -11.12
N PRO A 141 -18.16 0.61 -10.66
CA PRO A 141 -17.97 0.90 -9.24
C PRO A 141 -19.18 1.46 -8.52
N ALA A 142 -20.00 2.28 -9.17
CA ALA A 142 -21.22 2.86 -8.60
C ALA A 142 -22.31 1.83 -8.26
N GLU A 143 -22.22 0.62 -8.81
CA GLU A 143 -23.18 -0.47 -8.57
C GLU A 143 -22.72 -1.42 -7.45
N LEU A 144 -21.56 -1.12 -6.83
CA LEU A 144 -20.93 -1.95 -5.82
C LEU A 144 -21.04 -1.31 -4.43
N SER A 145 -21.21 -2.14 -3.40
CA SER A 145 -21.00 -1.73 -2.01
C SER A 145 -19.52 -1.33 -1.76
N GLY A 146 -19.26 -0.56 -0.69
CA GLY A 146 -17.89 -0.17 -0.32
C GLY A 146 -16.96 -1.36 -0.12
N GLY A 147 -17.45 -2.43 0.52
CA GLY A 147 -16.67 -3.66 0.70
C GLY A 147 -16.36 -4.38 -0.63
N GLU A 148 -17.30 -4.37 -1.60
CA GLU A 148 -17.07 -4.90 -2.94
C GLU A 148 -16.04 -4.06 -3.69
N GLN A 149 -16.15 -2.73 -3.66
CA GLN A 149 -15.17 -1.83 -4.27
C GLN A 149 -13.76 -2.06 -3.70
N GLN A 150 -13.64 -2.24 -2.39
CA GLN A 150 -12.35 -2.50 -1.75
C GLN A 150 -11.78 -3.86 -2.16
N ARG A 151 -12.59 -4.90 -2.30
CA ARG A 151 -12.13 -6.19 -2.83
C ARG A 151 -11.61 -6.08 -4.26
N VAL A 152 -12.26 -5.29 -5.11
CA VAL A 152 -11.75 -4.96 -6.45
C VAL A 152 -10.42 -4.23 -6.39
N ALA A 153 -10.26 -3.26 -5.47
CA ALA A 153 -9.01 -2.54 -5.28
C ALA A 153 -7.86 -3.47 -4.81
N VAL A 154 -8.17 -4.47 -3.95
CA VAL A 154 -7.21 -5.52 -3.55
C VAL A 154 -6.79 -6.37 -4.74
N ALA A 155 -7.74 -6.86 -5.56
CA ALA A 155 -7.42 -7.63 -6.76
C ALA A 155 -6.56 -6.81 -7.74
N ARG A 156 -6.92 -5.55 -8.00
CA ARG A 156 -6.13 -4.63 -8.83
C ARG A 156 -4.70 -4.46 -8.32
N ALA A 157 -4.52 -4.34 -7.02
CA ALA A 157 -3.20 -4.17 -6.41
C ALA A 157 -2.31 -5.41 -6.59
N LEU A 158 -2.89 -6.61 -6.68
CA LEU A 158 -2.19 -7.88 -6.76
C LEU A 158 -2.01 -8.41 -8.20
N VAL A 159 -2.70 -7.84 -9.19
CA VAL A 159 -2.77 -8.41 -10.55
C VAL A 159 -1.43 -8.56 -11.26
N LEU A 160 -0.46 -7.70 -10.97
CA LEU A 160 0.93 -7.80 -11.47
C LEU A 160 1.87 -8.55 -10.54
N GLU A 161 1.34 -9.17 -9.48
CA GLU A 161 2.11 -9.88 -8.47
C GLU A 161 3.29 -9.08 -7.89
N PRO A 162 3.07 -7.83 -7.43
CA PRO A 162 4.14 -7.00 -6.91
C PRO A 162 4.77 -7.64 -5.67
N ASP A 163 6.01 -7.26 -5.36
CA ASP A 163 6.69 -7.75 -4.14
C ASP A 163 6.22 -7.03 -2.87
N LEU A 164 5.70 -5.80 -3.02
CA LEU A 164 5.24 -4.94 -1.92
C LEU A 164 3.83 -4.46 -2.13
N ILE A 165 2.97 -4.67 -1.15
CA ILE A 165 1.66 -4.03 -1.06
C ILE A 165 1.75 -2.89 -0.05
N LEU A 166 1.33 -1.70 -0.47
CA LEU A 166 1.18 -0.52 0.38
C LEU A 166 -0.32 -0.24 0.58
N ALA A 167 -0.78 -0.35 1.82
CA ALA A 167 -2.19 -0.17 2.16
C ALA A 167 -2.38 1.05 3.08
N ASP A 168 -3.12 2.05 2.62
CA ASP A 168 -3.45 3.27 3.38
C ASP A 168 -4.88 3.18 3.90
N GLU A 169 -5.04 2.93 5.22
CA GLU A 169 -6.33 2.81 5.91
C GLU A 169 -7.35 1.94 5.13
N PRO A 170 -6.99 0.70 4.69
CA PRO A 170 -7.76 -0.05 3.68
C PRO A 170 -9.18 -0.43 4.12
N THR A 171 -9.52 -0.22 5.38
CA THR A 171 -10.83 -0.54 5.96
C THR A 171 -11.56 0.67 6.54
N GLY A 172 -10.97 1.87 6.45
CA GLY A 172 -11.44 3.05 7.15
C GLY A 172 -12.82 3.58 6.71
N ASN A 173 -13.28 3.25 5.51
CA ASN A 173 -14.58 3.67 4.97
C ASN A 173 -15.63 2.55 4.99
N LEU A 174 -15.37 1.43 5.67
CA LEU A 174 -16.23 0.26 5.68
C LEU A 174 -16.95 0.09 7.03
N ASP A 175 -18.11 -0.54 7.01
CA ASP A 175 -18.73 -1.06 8.23
C ASP A 175 -17.87 -2.18 8.84
N ALA A 176 -18.07 -2.46 10.13
CA ALA A 176 -17.22 -3.38 10.89
C ALA A 176 -17.14 -4.81 10.29
N ALA A 177 -18.25 -5.31 9.74
CA ALA A 177 -18.28 -6.66 9.14
C ALA A 177 -17.51 -6.70 7.83
N SER A 178 -17.75 -5.74 6.95
CA SER A 178 -17.02 -5.57 5.69
C SER A 178 -15.54 -5.31 5.92
N ALA A 179 -15.18 -4.45 6.90
CA ALA A 179 -13.82 -4.14 7.27
C ALA A 179 -13.05 -5.40 7.69
N SER A 180 -13.66 -6.23 8.55
CA SER A 180 -13.06 -7.49 8.98
C SER A 180 -12.81 -8.44 7.81
N ALA A 181 -13.81 -8.63 6.95
CA ALA A 181 -13.74 -9.55 5.82
C ALA A 181 -12.68 -9.09 4.79
N VAL A 182 -12.61 -7.79 4.49
CA VAL A 182 -11.61 -7.23 3.56
C VAL A 182 -10.20 -7.32 4.12
N LEU A 183 -10.01 -7.05 5.42
CA LEU A 183 -8.69 -7.17 6.05
C LEU A 183 -8.19 -8.62 6.01
N ASP A 184 -9.05 -9.59 6.37
CA ASP A 184 -8.70 -11.02 6.34
C ASP A 184 -8.34 -11.47 4.93
N LEU A 185 -9.12 -11.04 3.95
CA LEU A 185 -8.86 -11.32 2.54
C LEU A 185 -7.50 -10.76 2.11
N LEU A 186 -7.23 -9.47 2.37
CA LEU A 186 -5.97 -8.83 2.01
C LEU A 186 -4.78 -9.56 2.62
N VAL A 187 -4.82 -9.81 3.94
CA VAL A 187 -3.72 -10.47 4.67
C VAL A 187 -3.52 -11.90 4.16
N LYS A 188 -4.60 -12.65 3.94
CA LYS A 188 -4.57 -14.01 3.38
C LYS A 188 -3.88 -14.00 2.01
N MET A 189 -4.38 -13.19 1.07
CA MET A 189 -3.86 -13.14 -0.31
C MET A 189 -2.39 -12.75 -0.37
N VAL A 190 -1.97 -11.79 0.47
CA VAL A 190 -0.56 -11.36 0.57
C VAL A 190 0.33 -12.50 1.08
N ARG A 191 -0.09 -13.18 2.16
CA ARG A 191 0.70 -14.27 2.76
C ARG A 191 0.80 -15.50 1.86
N GLU A 192 -0.30 -15.92 1.25
CA GLU A 192 -0.33 -17.08 0.34
C GLU A 192 0.58 -16.86 -0.88
N ARG A 193 0.70 -15.61 -1.34
CA ARG A 193 1.60 -15.21 -2.44
C ARG A 193 3.02 -14.86 -2.00
N GLN A 194 3.31 -14.99 -0.68
CA GLN A 194 4.61 -14.62 -0.11
C GLN A 194 5.02 -13.17 -0.43
N LYS A 195 4.05 -12.26 -0.54
CA LYS A 195 4.29 -10.83 -0.75
C LYS A 195 4.47 -10.11 0.58
N SER A 196 5.11 -8.95 0.55
CA SER A 196 5.25 -8.09 1.74
C SER A 196 4.13 -7.06 1.79
N LEU A 197 3.68 -6.72 2.99
CA LEU A 197 2.63 -5.73 3.23
C LEU A 197 3.12 -4.68 4.23
N LEU A 198 3.05 -3.42 3.85
CA LEU A 198 3.09 -2.31 4.78
C LEU A 198 1.68 -1.68 4.82
N LEU A 199 1.03 -1.78 5.97
CA LEU A 199 -0.32 -1.26 6.17
C LEU A 199 -0.28 -0.12 7.19
N VAL A 200 -0.76 1.07 6.82
CA VAL A 200 -0.89 2.18 7.76
C VAL A 200 -2.34 2.28 8.25
N THR A 201 -2.51 2.49 9.55
CA THR A 201 -3.83 2.63 10.18
C THR A 201 -3.73 3.41 11.48
N HIS A 202 -4.86 3.96 11.93
CA HIS A 202 -5.00 4.50 13.29
C HIS A 202 -5.67 3.50 14.25
N ASP A 203 -6.17 2.36 13.73
CA ASP A 203 -6.86 1.33 14.51
C ASP A 203 -5.86 0.26 14.96
N GLU A 204 -5.62 0.19 16.28
CA GLU A 204 -4.71 -0.80 16.88
C GLU A 204 -5.22 -2.24 16.73
N THR A 205 -6.55 -2.42 16.66
CA THR A 205 -7.14 -3.77 16.45
C THR A 205 -6.81 -4.28 15.05
N VAL A 206 -6.95 -3.42 14.04
CA VAL A 206 -6.54 -3.71 12.66
C VAL A 206 -5.04 -4.01 12.60
N ALA A 207 -4.21 -3.16 13.21
CA ALA A 207 -2.76 -3.37 13.24
C ALA A 207 -2.38 -4.71 13.87
N GLY A 208 -2.95 -5.06 15.02
CA GLY A 208 -2.67 -6.32 15.73
C GLY A 208 -3.01 -7.59 14.93
N ARG A 209 -3.96 -7.52 13.99
CA ARG A 209 -4.32 -8.65 13.10
C ARG A 209 -3.33 -8.85 11.95
N VAL A 210 -2.64 -7.79 11.54
CA VAL A 210 -1.66 -7.83 10.44
C VAL A 210 -0.30 -8.36 10.91
N GLY A 211 0.20 -7.85 12.05
CA GLY A 211 1.51 -8.22 12.58
C GLY A 211 1.93 -7.34 13.76
N THR A 212 3.21 -7.38 14.11
CA THR A 212 3.77 -6.51 15.16
C THR A 212 3.86 -5.07 14.65
N PRO A 213 3.14 -4.11 15.28
CA PRO A 213 3.07 -2.76 14.77
C PRO A 213 4.36 -1.96 15.01
N LEU A 214 4.72 -1.16 14.03
CA LEU A 214 5.55 0.03 14.21
C LEU A 214 4.63 1.16 14.67
N ARG A 215 5.06 1.96 15.65
CA ARG A 215 4.31 3.13 16.11
C ARG A 215 4.92 4.40 15.54
N ILE A 216 4.09 5.20 14.89
CA ILE A 216 4.49 6.54 14.45
C ILE A 216 3.79 7.59 15.30
N ALA A 217 4.57 8.47 15.92
CA ALA A 217 4.09 9.62 16.67
C ALA A 217 5.04 10.79 16.46
N ASP A 218 4.50 11.98 16.31
CA ASP A 218 5.27 13.20 16.07
C ASP A 218 6.37 13.03 15.01
N GLY A 219 6.00 12.37 13.89
CA GLY A 219 6.89 12.12 12.76
C GLY A 219 8.05 11.15 13.03
N ARG A 220 8.07 10.47 14.16
CA ARG A 220 9.10 9.48 14.54
C ARG A 220 8.52 8.09 14.61
N LEU A 221 9.30 7.10 14.20
CA LEU A 221 8.91 5.70 14.22
C LEU A 221 9.61 4.99 15.38
N THR A 222 8.84 4.20 16.13
CA THR A 222 9.37 3.34 17.20
C THR A 222 8.87 1.93 17.03
N GLU A 223 9.74 0.95 17.27
CA GLU A 223 9.32 -0.44 17.33
C GLU A 223 8.60 -0.68 18.67
N THR A 224 7.43 -1.27 18.59
CA THR A 224 6.80 -1.82 19.81
C THR A 224 7.56 -3.09 20.16
N ARG A 225 8.37 -3.06 21.22
CA ARG A 225 8.92 -4.30 21.77
C ARG A 225 7.75 -5.13 22.31
N PRO A 226 7.70 -6.45 22.00
CA PRO A 226 6.68 -7.34 22.54
C PRO A 226 6.71 -7.43 24.07
#